data_bef8a92c0f2caf2bda31ade1106850a1
#
_entry.id   bef8a92c0f2caf2bda31ade1106850a1
#
_cell.length_a   1.000
_cell.length_b   1.000
_cell.length_c   1.000
_cell.angle_alpha   90.00
_cell.angle_beta   90.00
_cell.angle_gamma   90.00
#
_symmetry.space_group_name_H-M   'P 1'
#
loop_
_entity.id
_entity.type
_entity.pdbx_description
1 polymer ?
#
loop_
_entity_poly.entity_id
_entity_poly.type
_entity_poly.pdbx_seq_one_letter_code
_entity_poly.pdbx_strand_id
1 'polypeptide(L)'
;MLDLFWEIHSGNPREGPGEFQSTKRAFDMLKDLPSSPKILDIGCGPGMQTIDLGRLADGMIIAVDNHPQFLNDLKREAQQNGLADRIIPHLGDMCDLHFEAGTFDAIWSEGSIYIIGFEKGFQQWRLLLKDNGYLVASELTWLKAEAPGEVREYFAKEYPGMQDIEGNLRIIQSVGYRNVDHFVLPGSAWWCYYSPVEEKLSRLRRKYAGHPEALAVLDDHQREIDIFRRYSEYYGFVFYIAQLG
;
A
#
# COMPACT_ATOMS: atom_id res chain seq x y z
N MET A 1 1.19 -13.93 20.65
CA MET A 1 0.78 -12.76 19.86
C MET A 1 1.22 -12.84 18.40
N LEU A 2 2.49 -13.12 18.09
CA LEU A 2 2.97 -13.28 16.70
C LEU A 2 2.19 -14.32 15.89
N ASP A 3 1.83 -15.47 16.48
CA ASP A 3 1.09 -16.52 15.78
C ASP A 3 -0.31 -16.06 15.34
N LEU A 4 -1.02 -15.27 16.17
CA LEU A 4 -2.35 -14.80 15.85
C LEU A 4 -2.35 -13.75 14.71
N PHE A 5 -1.36 -12.86 14.70
CA PHE A 5 -1.16 -11.92 13.58
C PHE A 5 -1.05 -12.70 12.26
N TRP A 6 -0.21 -13.74 12.25
CA TRP A 6 -0.06 -14.58 11.05
C TRP A 6 -1.32 -15.35 10.67
N GLU A 7 -2.08 -15.80 11.65
CA GLU A 7 -3.36 -16.47 11.36
C GLU A 7 -4.39 -15.53 10.71
N ILE A 8 -4.32 -14.23 11.00
CA ILE A 8 -5.17 -13.22 10.38
C ILE A 8 -4.65 -12.86 8.97
N HIS A 9 -3.34 -12.65 8.83
CA HIS A 9 -2.74 -12.04 7.65
C HIS A 9 -2.22 -13.04 6.61
N SER A 10 -1.72 -14.24 7.02
CA SER A 10 -1.17 -15.21 6.06
C SER A 10 -2.19 -15.71 5.04
N GLY A 11 -1.80 -15.73 3.77
CA GLY A 11 -2.63 -16.20 2.67
C GLY A 11 -3.73 -15.23 2.25
N ASN A 12 -3.70 -13.98 2.71
CA ASN A 12 -4.46 -12.91 2.10
C ASN A 12 -3.77 -12.53 0.78
N PRO A 13 -4.53 -12.12 -0.23
CA PRO A 13 -3.95 -11.69 -1.51
C PRO A 13 -3.20 -10.36 -1.38
N ARG A 14 -3.53 -9.55 -0.36
CA ARG A 14 -2.94 -8.23 -0.07
C ARG A 14 -3.12 -7.87 1.41
N GLU A 15 -2.28 -6.94 1.87
CA GLU A 15 -2.28 -6.46 3.27
C GLU A 15 -2.73 -5.00 3.40
N GLY A 16 -3.49 -4.52 2.44
CA GLY A 16 -4.10 -3.20 2.44
C GLY A 16 -5.12 -3.02 1.32
N PRO A 17 -5.97 -1.99 1.38
CA PRO A 17 -6.95 -1.69 0.34
C PRO A 17 -6.31 -1.47 -1.03
N GLY A 18 -6.93 -2.02 -2.07
CA GLY A 18 -6.49 -1.88 -3.45
C GLY A 18 -7.16 -2.91 -4.36
N GLU A 19 -7.12 -2.65 -5.67
CA GLU A 19 -7.66 -3.53 -6.71
C GLU A 19 -7.00 -3.24 -8.05
N PHE A 20 -7.01 -4.22 -8.97
CA PHE A 20 -6.39 -4.10 -10.29
C PHE A 20 -6.78 -2.83 -11.05
N GLN A 21 -8.06 -2.45 -11.03
CA GLN A 21 -8.54 -1.28 -11.78
C GLN A 21 -7.93 0.03 -11.26
N SER A 22 -7.70 0.13 -9.96
CA SER A 22 -7.06 1.29 -9.33
C SER A 22 -5.56 1.34 -9.66
N THR A 23 -4.84 0.21 -9.53
CA THR A 23 -3.44 0.08 -9.95
C THR A 23 -3.28 0.42 -11.43
N LYS A 24 -4.14 -0.15 -12.30
CA LYS A 24 -4.14 0.15 -13.73
C LYS A 24 -4.40 1.62 -14.03
N ARG A 25 -5.39 2.23 -13.38
CA ARG A 25 -5.71 3.66 -13.55
C ARG A 25 -4.50 4.53 -13.22
N ALA A 26 -3.82 4.27 -12.10
CA ALA A 26 -2.62 5.01 -11.73
C ALA A 26 -1.48 4.77 -12.73
N PHE A 27 -1.28 3.52 -13.19
CA PHE A 27 -0.26 3.17 -14.18
C PHE A 27 -0.50 3.86 -15.53
N ASP A 28 -1.74 3.93 -16.01
CA ASP A 28 -2.10 4.59 -17.27
C ASP A 28 -1.81 6.11 -17.28
N MET A 29 -1.57 6.72 -16.11
CA MET A 29 -1.18 8.14 -15.97
C MET A 29 0.31 8.38 -16.15
N LEU A 30 1.14 7.35 -16.15
CA LEU A 30 2.60 7.42 -16.31
C LEU A 30 2.98 7.51 -17.80
N LYS A 31 2.77 8.66 -18.41
CA LYS A 31 2.82 8.85 -19.90
C LYS A 31 4.20 8.66 -20.51
N ASP A 32 5.26 8.98 -19.75
CA ASP A 32 6.63 9.03 -20.27
C ASP A 32 7.46 7.83 -19.85
N LEU A 33 6.84 6.72 -19.40
CA LEU A 33 7.56 5.51 -19.10
C LEU A 33 8.17 4.87 -20.35
N PRO A 34 9.40 4.34 -20.29
CA PRO A 34 9.96 3.54 -21.37
C PRO A 34 9.14 2.24 -21.57
N SER A 35 9.28 1.61 -22.73
CA SER A 35 8.58 0.35 -23.05
C SER A 35 8.90 -0.78 -22.09
N SER A 36 10.09 -0.79 -21.48
CA SER A 36 10.52 -1.76 -20.46
C SER A 36 11.02 -1.02 -19.22
N PRO A 37 10.11 -0.47 -18.40
CA PRO A 37 10.50 0.33 -17.24
C PRO A 37 11.10 -0.53 -16.12
N LYS A 38 12.02 0.02 -15.36
CA LYS A 38 12.49 -0.57 -14.10
C LYS A 38 11.68 0.04 -12.95
N ILE A 39 10.86 -0.77 -12.31
CA ILE A 39 9.95 -0.36 -11.24
C ILE A 39 10.46 -0.90 -9.90
N LEU A 40 10.37 -0.09 -8.85
CA LEU A 40 10.58 -0.49 -7.46
C LEU A 40 9.25 -0.46 -6.73
N ASP A 41 8.75 -1.62 -6.32
CA ASP A 41 7.53 -1.75 -5.50
C ASP A 41 7.94 -1.90 -4.03
N ILE A 42 7.66 -0.89 -3.20
CA ILE A 42 8.10 -0.79 -1.82
C ILE A 42 6.95 -1.10 -0.87
N GLY A 43 7.16 -2.08 0.02
CA GLY A 43 6.12 -2.64 0.86
C GLY A 43 5.16 -3.50 0.05
N CYS A 44 5.72 -4.40 -0.77
CA CYS A 44 4.95 -5.18 -1.73
C CYS A 44 4.00 -6.19 -1.09
N GLY A 45 4.19 -6.53 0.21
CA GLY A 45 3.40 -7.55 0.88
C GLY A 45 3.41 -8.89 0.13
N PRO A 46 2.29 -9.63 0.10
CA PRO A 46 2.16 -10.88 -0.65
C PRO A 46 2.10 -10.68 -2.17
N GLY A 47 2.07 -9.43 -2.67
CA GLY A 47 2.42 -9.07 -4.03
C GLY A 47 1.28 -8.95 -5.04
N MET A 48 0.02 -8.81 -4.63
CA MET A 48 -1.07 -8.69 -5.60
C MET A 48 -0.87 -7.51 -6.55
N GLN A 49 -0.57 -6.29 -6.04
CA GLN A 49 -0.26 -5.13 -6.87
C GLN A 49 1.01 -5.32 -7.70
N THR A 50 2.02 -6.04 -7.19
CA THR A 50 3.24 -6.36 -7.94
C THR A 50 2.93 -7.22 -9.17
N ILE A 51 2.07 -8.23 -9.02
CA ILE A 51 1.59 -9.07 -10.13
C ILE A 51 0.80 -8.22 -11.14
N ASP A 52 -0.04 -7.31 -10.65
CA ASP A 52 -0.80 -6.41 -11.51
C ASP A 52 0.12 -5.48 -12.31
N LEU A 53 1.13 -4.90 -11.67
CA LEU A 53 2.18 -4.13 -12.35
C LEU A 53 2.93 -4.97 -13.38
N GLY A 54 3.25 -6.24 -13.08
CA GLY A 54 3.89 -7.15 -14.01
C GLY A 54 3.04 -7.50 -15.24
N ARG A 55 1.71 -7.38 -15.13
CA ARG A 55 0.79 -7.53 -16.28
C ARG A 55 0.68 -6.25 -17.11
N LEU A 56 0.89 -5.08 -16.48
CA LEU A 56 0.76 -3.76 -17.11
C LEU A 56 2.07 -3.29 -17.76
N ALA A 57 3.23 -3.71 -17.25
CA ALA A 57 4.55 -3.30 -17.72
C ALA A 57 5.35 -4.47 -18.23
N ASP A 58 6.08 -4.30 -19.36
CA ASP A 58 7.02 -5.31 -19.88
C ASP A 58 8.42 -5.21 -19.24
N GLY A 59 8.57 -4.34 -18.25
CA GLY A 59 9.83 -4.09 -17.56
C GLY A 59 10.09 -5.01 -16.38
N MET A 60 11.19 -4.70 -15.67
CA MET A 60 11.59 -5.41 -14.47
C MET A 60 11.02 -4.74 -13.23
N ILE A 61 10.52 -5.53 -12.30
CA ILE A 61 9.99 -5.05 -11.01
C ILE A 61 10.83 -5.65 -9.89
N ILE A 62 11.46 -4.79 -9.08
CA ILE A 62 12.06 -5.19 -7.81
C ILE A 62 11.01 -4.91 -6.74
N ALA A 63 10.58 -5.97 -6.05
CA ALA A 63 9.51 -5.90 -5.05
C ALA A 63 10.11 -6.10 -3.65
N VAL A 64 10.09 -5.03 -2.85
CA VAL A 64 10.72 -4.99 -1.53
C VAL A 64 9.69 -5.16 -0.44
N ASP A 65 9.98 -6.06 0.49
CA ASP A 65 9.26 -6.19 1.75
C ASP A 65 10.25 -6.67 2.84
N ASN A 66 9.97 -6.36 4.10
CA ASN A 66 10.77 -6.85 5.23
C ASN A 66 10.30 -8.22 5.75
N HIS A 67 9.28 -8.80 5.10
CA HIS A 67 8.63 -10.03 5.54
C HIS A 67 8.96 -11.21 4.60
N PRO A 68 9.83 -12.14 4.99
CA PRO A 68 10.24 -13.27 4.15
C PRO A 68 9.06 -14.12 3.65
N GLN A 69 8.00 -14.27 4.47
CA GLN A 69 6.85 -15.08 4.09
C GLN A 69 6.06 -14.45 2.94
N PHE A 70 5.84 -13.14 2.98
CA PHE A 70 5.19 -12.42 1.88
C PHE A 70 5.98 -12.51 0.59
N LEU A 71 7.31 -12.39 0.66
CA LEU A 71 8.17 -12.53 -0.51
C LEU A 71 8.14 -13.97 -1.10
N ASN A 72 7.97 -14.99 -0.26
CA ASN A 72 7.76 -16.36 -0.72
C ASN A 72 6.41 -16.52 -1.42
N ASP A 73 5.37 -15.87 -0.89
CA ASP A 73 4.04 -15.86 -1.51
C ASP A 73 4.09 -15.14 -2.85
N LEU A 74 4.69 -13.94 -2.92
CA LEU A 74 4.91 -13.22 -4.18
C LEU A 74 5.69 -14.05 -5.21
N LYS A 75 6.76 -14.73 -4.78
CA LYS A 75 7.55 -15.59 -5.68
C LYS A 75 6.70 -16.71 -6.29
N ARG A 76 5.86 -17.34 -5.49
CA ARG A 76 4.93 -18.39 -5.96
C ARG A 76 3.91 -17.81 -6.94
N GLU A 77 3.31 -16.67 -6.61
CA GLU A 77 2.34 -15.98 -7.47
C GLU A 77 2.99 -15.53 -8.80
N ALA A 78 4.20 -15.00 -8.77
CA ALA A 78 4.94 -14.62 -9.97
C ALA A 78 5.20 -15.83 -10.88
N GLN A 79 5.56 -16.99 -10.32
CA GLN A 79 5.71 -18.23 -11.08
C GLN A 79 4.39 -18.69 -11.72
N GLN A 80 3.29 -18.70 -10.99
CA GLN A 80 1.98 -19.11 -11.47
C GLN A 80 1.44 -18.20 -12.58
N ASN A 81 1.83 -16.91 -12.56
CA ASN A 81 1.43 -15.94 -13.57
C ASN A 81 2.42 -15.78 -14.73
N GLY A 82 3.50 -16.56 -14.79
CA GLY A 82 4.52 -16.46 -15.85
C GLY A 82 5.35 -15.18 -15.80
N LEU A 83 5.50 -14.58 -14.61
CA LEU A 83 6.19 -13.31 -14.37
C LEU A 83 7.51 -13.46 -13.59
N ALA A 84 7.92 -14.71 -13.33
CA ALA A 84 9.09 -14.98 -12.46
C ALA A 84 10.41 -14.41 -13.01
N ASP A 85 10.54 -14.22 -14.32
CA ASP A 85 11.74 -13.66 -14.95
C ASP A 85 11.78 -12.11 -14.84
N ARG A 86 10.68 -11.46 -14.48
CA ARG A 86 10.55 -10.01 -14.44
C ARG A 86 10.26 -9.44 -13.05
N ILE A 87 9.74 -10.25 -12.13
CA ILE A 87 9.48 -9.86 -10.75
C ILE A 87 10.56 -10.47 -9.85
N ILE A 88 11.32 -9.60 -9.20
CA ILE A 88 12.42 -9.97 -8.30
C ILE A 88 12.02 -9.60 -6.87
N PRO A 89 11.60 -10.58 -6.03
CA PRO A 89 11.40 -10.34 -4.61
C PRO A 89 12.71 -10.01 -3.92
N HIS A 90 12.71 -8.96 -3.12
CA HIS A 90 13.90 -8.45 -2.41
C HIS A 90 13.58 -8.23 -0.93
N LEU A 91 14.29 -8.92 -0.04
CA LEU A 91 14.18 -8.71 1.39
C LEU A 91 14.92 -7.42 1.77
N GLY A 92 14.20 -6.43 2.27
CA GLY A 92 14.77 -5.13 2.62
C GLY A 92 13.86 -4.29 3.52
N ASP A 93 14.45 -3.29 4.14
CA ASP A 93 13.74 -2.27 4.93
C ASP A 93 13.49 -1.04 4.05
N MET A 94 12.23 -0.59 3.97
CA MET A 94 11.86 0.62 3.23
C MET A 94 12.53 1.90 3.75
N CYS A 95 13.02 1.87 5.00
CA CYS A 95 13.75 2.97 5.61
C CYS A 95 15.25 2.97 5.28
N ASP A 96 15.79 1.87 4.72
CA ASP A 96 17.22 1.69 4.47
C ASP A 96 17.44 0.89 3.17
N LEU A 97 17.06 1.47 2.05
CA LEU A 97 17.16 0.86 0.73
C LEU A 97 18.53 1.12 0.10
N HIS A 98 19.26 0.04 -0.22
CA HIS A 98 20.59 0.08 -0.79
C HIS A 98 20.58 -0.14 -2.32
N PHE A 99 19.97 0.79 -3.05
CA PHE A 99 20.01 0.83 -4.50
C PHE A 99 20.81 2.04 -4.99
N GLU A 100 21.38 1.93 -6.18
CA GLU A 100 22.09 3.06 -6.81
C GLU A 100 21.10 4.18 -7.13
N ALA A 101 21.55 5.44 -6.96
CA ALA A 101 20.76 6.61 -7.30
C ALA A 101 20.39 6.59 -8.80
N GLY A 102 19.21 7.13 -9.14
CA GLY A 102 18.77 7.24 -10.52
C GLY A 102 18.53 5.89 -11.22
N THR A 103 18.16 4.86 -10.46
CA THR A 103 18.01 3.50 -10.99
C THR A 103 16.62 3.22 -11.58
N PHE A 104 15.58 3.79 -11.00
CA PHE A 104 14.19 3.40 -11.29
C PHE A 104 13.45 4.44 -12.14
N ASP A 105 12.67 3.96 -13.10
CA ASP A 105 11.76 4.77 -13.90
C ASP A 105 10.49 5.11 -13.11
N ALA A 106 10.08 4.20 -12.21
CA ALA A 106 8.97 4.43 -11.29
C ALA A 106 9.21 3.74 -9.93
N ILE A 107 8.72 4.38 -8.87
CA ILE A 107 8.58 3.81 -7.53
C ILE A 107 7.10 3.69 -7.23
N TRP A 108 6.72 2.55 -6.67
CA TRP A 108 5.35 2.19 -6.34
C TRP A 108 5.23 1.82 -4.86
N SER A 109 4.15 2.26 -4.18
CA SER A 109 3.89 1.93 -2.78
C SER A 109 2.40 2.01 -2.50
N GLU A 110 1.70 0.86 -2.49
CA GLU A 110 0.28 0.80 -2.17
C GLU A 110 0.06 0.46 -0.70
N GLY A 111 -0.53 1.40 0.06
CA GLY A 111 -0.93 1.19 1.45
C GLY A 111 0.22 0.94 2.42
N SER A 112 1.44 1.36 2.11
CA SER A 112 2.62 1.07 2.93
C SER A 112 3.51 2.28 3.25
N ILE A 113 3.43 3.36 2.48
CA ILE A 113 4.29 4.55 2.66
C ILE A 113 4.13 5.20 4.05
N TYR A 114 2.97 5.07 4.70
CA TYR A 114 2.72 5.58 6.05
C TYR A 114 3.71 5.03 7.10
N ILE A 115 4.28 3.84 6.88
CA ILE A 115 5.23 3.18 7.81
C ILE A 115 6.49 4.01 7.97
N ILE A 116 7.03 4.54 6.87
CA ILE A 116 8.18 5.47 6.90
C ILE A 116 7.72 6.91 7.15
N GLY A 117 6.45 7.21 6.88
CA GLY A 117 5.85 8.55 6.85
C GLY A 117 5.84 9.13 5.43
N PHE A 118 4.69 9.67 5.02
CA PHE A 118 4.42 10.11 3.66
C PHE A 118 5.48 11.09 3.11
N GLU A 119 5.76 12.17 3.85
CA GLU A 119 6.79 13.14 3.46
C GLU A 119 8.18 12.51 3.36
N LYS A 120 8.55 11.73 4.38
CA LYS A 120 9.86 11.09 4.44
C LYS A 120 10.06 10.08 3.31
N GLY A 121 9.03 9.29 2.96
CA GLY A 121 9.05 8.37 1.82
C GLY A 121 9.33 9.11 0.51
N PHE A 122 8.58 10.18 0.23
CA PHE A 122 8.81 11.02 -0.95
C PHE A 122 10.20 11.64 -0.97
N GLN A 123 10.72 12.12 0.17
CA GLN A 123 12.06 12.70 0.27
C GLN A 123 13.19 11.69 0.03
N GLN A 124 13.11 10.53 0.67
CA GLN A 124 14.21 9.55 0.63
C GLN A 124 14.22 8.77 -0.68
N TRP A 125 13.06 8.33 -1.15
CA TRP A 125 12.99 7.48 -2.34
C TRP A 125 13.23 8.25 -3.64
N ARG A 126 13.10 9.61 -3.63
CA ARG A 126 13.42 10.41 -4.82
C ARG A 126 14.83 10.20 -5.36
N LEU A 127 15.78 9.90 -4.48
CA LEU A 127 17.16 9.66 -4.89
C LEU A 127 17.32 8.42 -5.78
N LEU A 128 16.40 7.48 -5.66
CA LEU A 128 16.38 6.24 -6.42
C LEU A 128 15.76 6.41 -7.80
N LEU A 129 14.99 7.49 -8.03
CA LEU A 129 14.35 7.78 -9.31
C LEU A 129 15.33 8.38 -10.30
N LYS A 130 15.16 7.99 -11.55
CA LYS A 130 15.73 8.71 -12.69
C LYS A 130 15.11 10.11 -12.83
N ASP A 131 15.77 10.99 -13.58
CA ASP A 131 15.19 12.26 -13.97
C ASP A 131 13.83 12.03 -14.68
N ASN A 132 12.82 12.81 -14.31
CA ASN A 132 11.44 12.67 -14.73
C ASN A 132 10.75 11.33 -14.33
N GLY A 133 11.37 10.55 -13.43
CA GLY A 133 10.78 9.32 -12.89
C GLY A 133 9.52 9.59 -12.05
N TYR A 134 8.72 8.57 -11.85
CA TYR A 134 7.45 8.68 -11.14
C TYR A 134 7.51 8.06 -9.75
N LEU A 135 6.86 8.68 -8.77
CA LEU A 135 6.50 8.05 -7.52
C LEU A 135 4.97 7.97 -7.44
N VAL A 136 4.48 6.75 -7.28
CA VAL A 136 3.05 6.45 -7.12
C VAL A 136 2.87 5.83 -5.73
N ALA A 137 2.04 6.47 -4.91
CA ALA A 137 1.73 5.96 -3.58
C ALA A 137 0.24 6.05 -3.28
N SER A 138 -0.30 5.10 -2.55
CA SER A 138 -1.61 5.25 -1.94
C SER A 138 -1.47 5.49 -0.44
N GLU A 139 -2.17 6.51 0.05
CA GLU A 139 -2.05 7.02 1.42
C GLU A 139 -3.42 7.25 2.05
N LEU A 140 -3.54 6.92 3.34
CA LEU A 140 -4.74 7.15 4.12
C LEU A 140 -4.95 8.65 4.34
N THR A 141 -6.11 9.15 3.95
CA THR A 141 -6.32 10.59 3.75
C THR A 141 -7.72 11.00 4.22
N TRP A 142 -7.85 12.15 4.86
CA TRP A 142 -9.14 12.77 5.14
C TRP A 142 -9.78 13.28 3.85
N LEU A 143 -11.02 12.84 3.58
CA LEU A 143 -11.80 13.23 2.40
C LEU A 143 -12.73 14.40 2.70
N LYS A 144 -13.07 14.60 3.98
CA LYS A 144 -13.94 15.70 4.46
C LYS A 144 -13.33 16.38 5.68
N ALA A 145 -13.40 17.70 5.71
CA ALA A 145 -12.89 18.51 6.82
C ALA A 145 -13.60 18.22 8.15
N GLU A 146 -14.92 17.98 8.10
CA GLU A 146 -15.76 17.73 9.26
C GLU A 146 -16.11 16.27 9.40
N ALA A 147 -15.22 15.47 9.96
CA ALA A 147 -15.50 14.08 10.28
C ALA A 147 -16.05 13.95 11.73
N PRO A 148 -16.95 12.97 12.00
CA PRO A 148 -17.48 12.71 13.34
C PRO A 148 -16.39 12.44 14.38
N GLY A 149 -16.68 12.80 15.66
CA GLY A 149 -15.71 12.67 16.76
C GLY A 149 -15.15 11.25 16.90
N GLU A 150 -15.97 10.22 16.77
CA GLU A 150 -15.53 8.82 16.92
C GLU A 150 -14.41 8.45 15.93
N VAL A 151 -14.56 8.79 14.64
CA VAL A 151 -13.53 8.46 13.63
C VAL A 151 -12.30 9.37 13.77
N ARG A 152 -12.47 10.62 14.22
CA ARG A 152 -11.33 11.50 14.51
C ARG A 152 -10.51 11.00 15.70
N GLU A 153 -11.15 10.58 16.78
CA GLU A 153 -10.49 10.01 17.95
C GLU A 153 -9.79 8.69 17.61
N TYR A 154 -10.40 7.88 16.76
CA TYR A 154 -9.78 6.64 16.26
C TYR A 154 -8.47 6.95 15.55
N PHE A 155 -8.47 7.81 14.52
CA PHE A 155 -7.26 8.12 13.76
C PHE A 155 -6.28 9.03 14.49
N ALA A 156 -6.71 9.83 15.46
CA ALA A 156 -5.78 10.55 16.34
C ALA A 156 -4.88 9.59 17.13
N LYS A 157 -5.34 8.36 17.38
CA LYS A 157 -4.57 7.31 18.04
C LYS A 157 -3.80 6.44 17.05
N GLU A 158 -4.48 5.95 16.00
CA GLU A 158 -3.90 4.95 15.08
C GLU A 158 -2.98 5.59 14.02
N TYR A 159 -3.34 6.78 13.53
CA TYR A 159 -2.53 7.51 12.54
C TYR A 159 -2.63 9.04 12.72
N PRO A 160 -1.97 9.61 13.74
CA PRO A 160 -2.08 11.04 14.08
C PRO A 160 -1.53 11.98 13.00
N GLY A 161 -0.69 11.48 12.09
CA GLY A 161 -0.13 12.25 10.96
C GLY A 161 -1.03 12.39 9.73
N MET A 162 -2.24 11.80 9.75
CA MET A 162 -3.14 11.75 8.61
C MET A 162 -3.55 13.15 8.13
N GLN A 163 -3.21 13.46 6.88
CA GLN A 163 -3.50 14.73 6.22
C GLN A 163 -4.79 14.63 5.37
N ASP A 164 -5.27 15.79 4.92
CA ASP A 164 -6.22 15.86 3.82
C ASP A 164 -5.50 15.83 2.44
N ILE A 165 -6.26 15.78 1.36
CA ILE A 165 -5.71 15.72 -0.01
C ILE A 165 -4.79 16.92 -0.28
N GLU A 166 -5.23 18.13 0.07
CA GLU A 166 -4.44 19.34 -0.14
C GLU A 166 -3.14 19.36 0.67
N GLY A 167 -3.17 18.81 1.90
CA GLY A 167 -1.99 18.65 2.75
C GLY A 167 -0.95 17.75 2.09
N ASN A 168 -1.38 16.58 1.61
CA ASN A 168 -0.49 15.65 0.91
C ASN A 168 0.03 16.21 -0.41
N LEU A 169 -0.78 16.94 -1.18
CA LEU A 169 -0.33 17.61 -2.40
C LEU A 169 0.72 18.68 -2.12
N ARG A 170 0.57 19.47 -1.04
CA ARG A 170 1.59 20.44 -0.61
C ARG A 170 2.90 19.75 -0.22
N ILE A 171 2.82 18.61 0.48
CA ILE A 171 4.01 17.80 0.82
C ILE A 171 4.73 17.36 -0.47
N ILE A 172 4.02 16.76 -1.43
CA ILE A 172 4.58 16.31 -2.71
C ILE A 172 5.31 17.46 -3.42
N GLN A 173 4.70 18.63 -3.49
CA GLN A 173 5.30 19.81 -4.14
C GLN A 173 6.53 20.32 -3.37
N SER A 174 6.46 20.37 -2.02
CA SER A 174 7.55 20.88 -1.18
C SER A 174 8.83 20.06 -1.28
N VAL A 175 8.72 18.77 -1.60
CA VAL A 175 9.85 17.85 -1.76
C VAL A 175 10.30 17.70 -3.22
N GLY A 176 9.82 18.57 -4.10
CA GLY A 176 10.35 18.75 -5.46
C GLY A 176 9.72 17.84 -6.51
N TYR A 177 8.49 17.36 -6.28
CA TYR A 177 7.74 16.67 -7.30
C TYR A 177 6.65 17.57 -7.88
N ARG A 178 6.29 17.30 -9.11
CA ARG A 178 5.09 17.78 -9.77
C ARG A 178 3.95 16.78 -9.54
N ASN A 179 2.79 17.22 -9.05
CA ASN A 179 1.61 16.35 -9.02
C ASN A 179 1.12 16.10 -10.45
N VAL A 180 0.98 14.84 -10.84
CA VAL A 180 0.41 14.45 -12.13
C VAL A 180 -1.11 14.32 -12.01
N ASP A 181 -1.57 13.54 -11.02
CA ASP A 181 -2.98 13.34 -10.68
C ASP A 181 -3.11 12.72 -9.29
N HIS A 182 -4.34 12.65 -8.79
CA HIS A 182 -4.70 11.88 -7.61
C HIS A 182 -6.15 11.40 -7.73
N PHE A 183 -6.49 10.32 -7.04
CA PHE A 183 -7.87 9.84 -6.97
C PHE A 183 -8.11 9.00 -5.73
N VAL A 184 -9.35 9.04 -5.23
CA VAL A 184 -9.80 8.22 -4.10
C VAL A 184 -10.02 6.79 -4.56
N LEU A 185 -9.55 5.81 -3.79
CA LEU A 185 -9.87 4.40 -4.01
C LEU A 185 -11.38 4.17 -3.81
N PRO A 186 -12.00 3.36 -4.68
CA PRO A 186 -13.40 2.99 -4.50
C PRO A 186 -13.58 2.04 -3.30
N GLY A 187 -14.80 1.99 -2.79
CA GLY A 187 -15.14 1.09 -1.68
C GLY A 187 -14.87 -0.39 -2.00
N SER A 188 -14.96 -0.82 -3.27
CA SER A 188 -14.60 -2.17 -3.72
C SER A 188 -13.16 -2.54 -3.36
N ALA A 189 -12.22 -1.62 -3.53
CA ALA A 189 -10.81 -1.83 -3.21
C ALA A 189 -10.56 -2.12 -1.72
N TRP A 190 -11.38 -1.53 -0.83
CA TRP A 190 -11.34 -1.82 0.60
C TRP A 190 -11.89 -3.21 0.92
N TRP A 191 -12.96 -3.62 0.26
CA TRP A 191 -13.54 -4.94 0.47
C TRP A 191 -12.70 -6.07 -0.14
N CYS A 192 -11.84 -5.80 -1.12
CA CYS A 192 -10.82 -6.76 -1.57
C CYS A 192 -9.85 -7.16 -0.44
N TYR A 193 -9.59 -6.24 0.50
CA TYR A 193 -8.76 -6.50 1.68
C TYR A 193 -9.59 -6.97 2.88
N TYR A 194 -10.67 -6.27 3.23
CA TYR A 194 -11.41 -6.53 4.46
C TYR A 194 -12.23 -7.83 4.43
N SER A 195 -12.77 -8.24 3.27
CA SER A 195 -13.62 -9.44 3.23
C SER A 195 -12.88 -10.71 3.66
N PRO A 196 -11.69 -11.05 3.13
CA PRO A 196 -10.95 -12.21 3.60
C PRO A 196 -10.48 -12.10 5.07
N VAL A 197 -10.17 -10.89 5.54
CA VAL A 197 -9.83 -10.68 6.96
C VAL A 197 -11.04 -10.98 7.83
N GLU A 198 -12.21 -10.40 7.55
CA GLU A 198 -13.45 -10.57 8.35
C GLU A 198 -13.90 -12.04 8.41
N GLU A 199 -13.77 -12.78 7.32
CA GLU A 199 -14.02 -14.23 7.30
C GLU A 199 -13.10 -14.98 8.28
N LYS A 200 -11.80 -14.62 8.29
CA LYS A 200 -10.83 -15.21 9.22
C LYS A 200 -11.12 -14.83 10.65
N LEU A 201 -11.43 -13.56 10.95
CA LEU A 201 -11.80 -13.13 12.29
C LEU A 201 -12.96 -13.97 12.84
N SER A 202 -13.99 -14.21 12.04
CA SER A 202 -15.15 -15.02 12.42
C SER A 202 -14.77 -16.46 12.80
N ARG A 203 -13.83 -17.06 12.06
CA ARG A 203 -13.31 -18.41 12.35
C ARG A 203 -12.42 -18.43 13.60
N LEU A 204 -11.52 -17.45 13.72
CA LEU A 204 -10.56 -17.35 14.81
C LEU A 204 -11.25 -17.06 16.15
N ARG A 205 -12.34 -16.29 16.18
CA ARG A 205 -13.16 -16.09 17.38
C ARG A 205 -13.67 -17.40 17.96
N ARG A 206 -14.08 -18.36 17.12
CA ARG A 206 -14.50 -19.69 17.60
C ARG A 206 -13.31 -20.49 18.14
N LYS A 207 -12.15 -20.43 17.48
CA LYS A 207 -10.92 -21.09 17.92
C LYS A 207 -10.42 -20.57 19.27
N TYR A 208 -10.50 -19.25 19.47
CA TYR A 208 -9.96 -18.56 20.65
C TYR A 208 -11.04 -18.13 21.67
N ALA A 209 -12.21 -18.78 21.68
CA ALA A 209 -13.34 -18.39 22.55
C ALA A 209 -13.01 -18.33 24.07
N GLY A 210 -12.01 -19.07 24.52
CA GLY A 210 -11.54 -19.06 25.91
C GLY A 210 -10.30 -18.21 26.18
N HIS A 211 -9.84 -17.39 25.23
CA HIS A 211 -8.59 -16.64 25.30
C HIS A 211 -8.82 -15.12 25.19
N PRO A 212 -9.04 -14.39 26.32
CA PRO A 212 -9.39 -12.98 26.29
C PRO A 212 -8.42 -12.08 25.52
N GLU A 213 -7.11 -12.31 25.65
CA GLU A 213 -6.08 -11.54 24.94
C GLU A 213 -6.16 -11.73 23.41
N ALA A 214 -6.42 -12.96 22.96
CA ALA A 214 -6.61 -13.20 21.52
C ALA A 214 -7.90 -12.56 21.01
N LEU A 215 -8.98 -12.63 21.80
CA LEU A 215 -10.25 -11.98 21.44
C LEU A 215 -10.10 -10.46 21.34
N ALA A 216 -9.32 -9.83 22.22
CA ALA A 216 -9.06 -8.39 22.15
C ALA A 216 -8.37 -7.99 20.83
N VAL A 217 -7.38 -8.76 20.36
CA VAL A 217 -6.73 -8.52 19.05
C VAL A 217 -7.73 -8.67 17.91
N LEU A 218 -8.60 -9.69 17.96
CA LEU A 218 -9.63 -9.87 16.94
C LEU A 218 -10.69 -8.75 16.98
N ASP A 219 -10.98 -8.20 18.16
CA ASP A 219 -11.90 -7.06 18.32
C ASP A 219 -11.31 -5.77 17.75
N ASP A 220 -10.02 -5.54 17.89
CA ASP A 220 -9.34 -4.39 17.32
C ASP A 220 -9.40 -4.41 15.77
N HIS A 221 -9.12 -5.57 15.16
CA HIS A 221 -9.28 -5.73 13.71
C HIS A 221 -10.72 -5.55 13.23
N GLN A 222 -11.69 -6.09 13.98
CA GLN A 222 -13.11 -5.90 13.64
C GLN A 222 -13.51 -4.43 13.77
N ARG A 223 -12.99 -3.72 14.78
CA ARG A 223 -13.24 -2.30 14.99
C ARG A 223 -12.77 -1.45 13.82
N GLU A 224 -11.61 -1.74 13.25
CA GLU A 224 -11.12 -1.07 12.04
C GLU A 224 -12.11 -1.23 10.88
N ILE A 225 -12.55 -2.47 10.62
CA ILE A 225 -13.54 -2.76 9.57
C ILE A 225 -14.86 -2.03 9.83
N ASP A 226 -15.31 -1.98 11.08
CA ASP A 226 -16.58 -1.32 11.45
C ASP A 226 -16.47 0.22 11.37
N ILE A 227 -15.31 0.79 11.65
CA ILE A 227 -15.02 2.22 11.42
C ILE A 227 -15.12 2.53 9.93
N PHE A 228 -14.51 1.73 9.07
CA PHE A 228 -14.65 1.91 7.62
C PHE A 228 -16.11 1.80 7.16
N ARG A 229 -16.82 0.80 7.62
CA ARG A 229 -18.21 0.57 7.26
C ARG A 229 -19.12 1.76 7.57
N ARG A 230 -18.85 2.46 8.69
CA ARG A 230 -19.64 3.60 9.16
C ARG A 230 -19.16 4.95 8.61
N TYR A 231 -17.88 5.08 8.33
CA TYR A 231 -17.25 6.39 8.10
C TYR A 231 -16.45 6.49 6.80
N SER A 232 -16.59 5.54 5.87
CA SER A 232 -15.89 5.53 4.58
C SER A 232 -16.10 6.77 3.71
N GLU A 233 -17.10 7.60 3.99
CA GLU A 233 -17.32 8.88 3.30
C GLU A 233 -16.41 10.02 3.79
N TYR A 234 -15.77 9.87 4.98
CA TYR A 234 -14.95 10.91 5.62
C TYR A 234 -13.46 10.70 5.42
N TYR A 235 -13.02 9.48 5.14
CA TYR A 235 -11.63 9.12 4.93
C TYR A 235 -11.53 7.98 3.91
N GLY A 236 -10.33 7.83 3.35
CA GLY A 236 -10.06 6.74 2.42
C GLY A 236 -8.61 6.73 1.98
N PHE A 237 -8.22 5.68 1.28
CA PHE A 237 -6.95 5.71 0.56
C PHE A 237 -7.08 6.56 -0.70
N VAL A 238 -6.10 7.42 -0.90
CA VAL A 238 -5.96 8.25 -2.10
C VAL A 238 -4.68 7.86 -2.80
N PHE A 239 -4.75 7.52 -4.08
CA PHE A 239 -3.58 7.42 -4.93
C PHE A 239 -3.06 8.81 -5.26
N TYR A 240 -1.77 9.00 -5.10
CA TYR A 240 -1.02 10.17 -5.52
C TYR A 240 -0.02 9.75 -6.58
N ILE A 241 -0.09 10.37 -7.75
CA ILE A 241 0.82 10.14 -8.87
C ILE A 241 1.67 11.39 -9.02
N ALA A 242 2.95 11.27 -8.73
CA ALA A 242 3.88 12.38 -8.73
C ALA A 242 5.06 12.10 -9.68
N GLN A 243 5.52 13.12 -10.37
CA GLN A 243 6.68 13.04 -11.26
C GLN A 243 7.80 13.92 -10.74
N LEU A 244 9.01 13.37 -10.66
CA LEU A 244 10.20 14.13 -10.31
C LEU A 244 10.47 15.19 -11.40
N GLY A 245 10.63 16.46 -11.00
CA GLY A 245 10.91 17.56 -11.92
C GLY A 245 12.40 17.74 -12.17
#